data_190de9a638607a3932223f95bb57757f
#
_entry.id   190de9a638607a3932223f95bb57757f
#
_cell.length_a   1.000
_cell.length_b   1.000
_cell.length_c   1.000
_cell.angle_alpha   90.00
_cell.angle_beta   90.00
_cell.angle_gamma   90.00
#
_symmetry.space_group_name_H-M   'P 1'
#
loop_
_entity.id
_entity.type
_entity.pdbx_description
1 polymer ?
#
loop_
_entity_poly.entity_id
_entity_poly.type
_entity_poly.pdbx_seq_one_letter_code
_entity_poly.pdbx_strand_id
1 'polypeptide(L)'
;MKRSISKWMLRVSMVAVVMFATQPLQAELLEKTKKVGGATVHYKVVLPNGYDPAKAYPAILAFGGGPQTMNTVDGVLNRNFRAEAEKRGYIVVAPAAPDDDLFFEEGARIFPEFLKAIQADYKIQGNKFHIAGPSNGGIAAFHVAAANPQYFLSVTAFPGYMWQPSTAKLQAISKMCVFMYVGELDQYRWHDEMKEEAEFLRAKGTVARYTVEKGQPHRLDTLAGANATRLFDGFEETKQGCSR
;
A
#
# COMPACT_ATOMS: atom_id res chain seq x y z
N MET A 1 53.32 5.25 75.03
CA MET A 1 53.36 4.87 73.64
C MET A 1 51.96 4.53 73.18
N LYS A 2 51.26 5.46 72.47
CA LYS A 2 49.90 5.19 71.89
C LYS A 2 50.06 5.13 70.37
N ARG A 3 49.81 3.96 69.81
CA ARG A 3 49.76 3.75 68.32
C ARG A 3 48.40 4.18 67.80
N SER A 4 48.40 5.17 66.89
CA SER A 4 47.23 5.57 66.06
C SER A 4 47.05 4.62 64.91
N ILE A 5 45.85 4.05 64.82
CA ILE A 5 45.42 3.20 63.68
C ILE A 5 44.63 4.09 62.71
N SER A 6 45.25 4.38 61.55
CA SER A 6 44.62 5.13 60.50
C SER A 6 43.60 4.21 59.78
N LYS A 7 42.31 4.60 59.79
CA LYS A 7 41.24 3.92 59.07
C LYS A 7 41.22 4.47 57.61
N TRP A 8 41.65 3.67 56.66
CA TRP A 8 41.41 3.90 55.23
C TRP A 8 39.97 3.53 54.88
N MET A 9 39.14 4.55 54.58
CA MET A 9 37.81 4.30 53.97
C MET A 9 37.94 4.16 52.47
N LEU A 10 37.72 2.95 51.98
CA LEU A 10 37.58 2.63 50.55
C LEU A 10 36.23 3.16 50.07
N ARG A 11 36.21 4.24 49.29
CA ARG A 11 34.99 4.71 48.60
C ARG A 11 34.78 3.88 47.36
N VAL A 12 33.84 2.95 47.37
CA VAL A 12 33.35 2.24 46.20
C VAL A 12 32.36 3.18 45.49
N SER A 13 32.79 3.77 44.37
CA SER A 13 31.89 4.53 43.50
C SER A 13 31.08 3.55 42.66
N MET A 14 29.79 3.40 42.97
CA MET A 14 28.85 2.61 42.20
C MET A 14 28.47 3.43 40.93
N VAL A 15 29.02 3.07 39.79
CA VAL A 15 28.60 3.64 38.50
C VAL A 15 27.29 2.96 38.11
N ALA A 16 26.18 3.67 38.22
CA ALA A 16 24.88 3.22 37.72
C ALA A 16 24.89 3.32 36.17
N VAL A 17 24.99 2.21 35.51
CA VAL A 17 24.78 2.11 34.05
C VAL A 17 23.27 2.23 33.80
N VAL A 18 22.81 3.39 33.37
CA VAL A 18 21.44 3.61 32.93
C VAL A 18 21.33 2.99 31.54
N MET A 19 20.81 1.76 31.45
CA MET A 19 20.40 1.16 30.18
C MET A 19 19.14 1.89 29.71
N PHE A 20 19.26 2.76 28.72
CA PHE A 20 18.10 3.23 27.96
C PHE A 20 17.56 2.06 27.14
N ALA A 21 16.49 1.45 27.64
CA ALA A 21 15.69 0.52 26.82
C ALA A 21 15.04 1.35 25.70
N THR A 22 15.59 1.27 24.50
CA THR A 22 14.92 1.78 23.30
C THR A 22 13.68 0.92 23.06
N GLN A 23 12.52 1.42 23.47
CA GLN A 23 11.26 0.78 23.08
C GLN A 23 11.18 0.80 21.55
N PRO A 24 10.81 -0.31 20.91
CA PRO A 24 10.58 -0.31 19.48
C PRO A 24 9.48 0.73 19.18
N LEU A 25 9.75 1.64 18.25
CA LEU A 25 8.75 2.59 17.77
C LEU A 25 7.53 1.79 17.31
N GLN A 26 6.38 2.08 17.91
CA GLN A 26 5.11 1.49 17.54
C GLN A 26 4.72 1.98 16.15
N ALA A 27 4.02 1.17 15.38
CA ALA A 27 3.47 1.57 14.10
C ALA A 27 2.64 2.86 14.22
N GLU A 28 2.77 3.73 13.25
CA GLU A 28 2.13 5.04 13.28
C GLU A 28 1.17 5.20 12.09
N LEU A 29 -0.04 5.70 12.38
CA LEU A 29 -0.99 6.15 11.38
C LEU A 29 -1.00 7.68 11.36
N LEU A 30 -0.50 8.26 10.27
CA LEU A 30 -0.41 9.70 10.08
C LEU A 30 -1.52 10.18 9.15
N GLU A 31 -2.17 11.28 9.52
CA GLU A 31 -3.05 12.02 8.60
C GLU A 31 -2.32 13.27 8.11
N LYS A 32 -2.30 13.48 6.82
CA LYS A 32 -1.52 14.54 6.16
C LYS A 32 -2.30 15.20 5.02
N THR A 33 -1.81 16.35 4.61
CA THR A 33 -2.29 17.05 3.41
C THR A 33 -1.12 17.42 2.52
N LYS A 34 -1.35 17.51 1.22
CA LYS A 34 -0.36 17.98 0.23
C LYS A 34 -1.05 18.74 -0.89
N LYS A 35 -0.45 19.88 -1.29
CA LYS A 35 -0.92 20.64 -2.45
C LYS A 35 -0.17 20.16 -3.68
N VAL A 36 -0.86 19.48 -4.59
CA VAL A 36 -0.32 18.89 -5.83
C VAL A 36 -1.39 18.86 -6.92
N GLY A 37 -1.00 18.99 -8.17
CA GLY A 37 -1.94 18.93 -9.29
C GLY A 37 -3.06 19.98 -9.22
N GLY A 38 -2.80 21.13 -8.60
CA GLY A 38 -3.79 22.19 -8.41
C GLY A 38 -4.82 21.94 -7.32
N ALA A 39 -4.72 20.82 -6.57
CA ALA A 39 -5.65 20.43 -5.51
C ALA A 39 -4.96 20.27 -4.14
N THR A 40 -5.74 20.32 -3.06
CA THR A 40 -5.31 19.91 -1.73
C THR A 40 -5.73 18.45 -1.51
N VAL A 41 -4.76 17.54 -1.49
CA VAL A 41 -4.99 16.12 -1.28
C VAL A 41 -4.85 15.79 0.19
N HIS A 42 -5.92 15.26 0.79
CA HIS A 42 -5.89 14.65 2.12
C HIS A 42 -5.52 13.17 1.98
N TYR A 43 -4.62 12.68 2.84
CA TYR A 43 -4.18 11.29 2.77
C TYR A 43 -3.74 10.77 4.12
N LYS A 44 -3.75 9.44 4.27
CA LYS A 44 -3.17 8.77 5.44
C LYS A 44 -1.94 7.97 5.04
N VAL A 45 -1.01 7.87 5.99
CA VAL A 45 0.20 7.06 5.86
C VAL A 45 0.28 6.09 7.03
N VAL A 46 0.37 4.80 6.73
CA VAL A 46 0.74 3.77 7.71
C VAL A 46 2.25 3.58 7.63
N LEU A 47 2.92 3.77 8.74
CA LEU A 47 4.35 3.44 8.90
C LEU A 47 4.48 2.09 9.61
N PRO A 48 5.43 1.23 9.21
CA PRO A 48 5.62 -0.07 9.84
C PRO A 48 6.15 0.04 11.28
N ASN A 49 6.01 -1.06 12.03
CA ASN A 49 6.67 -1.18 13.32
C ASN A 49 8.19 -0.99 13.18
N GLY A 50 8.76 -0.15 14.04
CA GLY A 50 10.19 0.15 14.01
C GLY A 50 10.64 0.95 12.78
N TYR A 51 9.77 1.79 12.23
CA TYR A 51 10.11 2.65 11.10
C TYR A 51 11.36 3.49 11.37
N ASP A 52 12.29 3.47 10.43
CA ASP A 52 13.53 4.22 10.44
C ASP A 52 13.62 5.04 9.13
N PRO A 53 13.59 6.37 9.18
CA PRO A 53 13.62 7.21 7.97
C PRO A 53 14.92 7.07 7.15
N ALA A 54 15.96 6.45 7.72
CA ALA A 54 17.20 6.16 6.99
C ALA A 54 17.09 4.94 6.08
N LYS A 55 16.11 4.06 6.31
CA LYS A 55 15.89 2.82 5.55
C LYS A 55 14.87 2.98 4.44
N ALA A 56 15.01 2.17 3.39
CA ALA A 56 14.03 2.07 2.31
C ALA A 56 13.04 0.93 2.58
N TYR A 57 11.75 1.19 2.33
CA TYR A 57 10.65 0.25 2.57
C TYR A 57 9.85 -0.03 1.30
N PRO A 58 9.34 -1.25 1.12
CA PRO A 58 8.32 -1.48 0.11
C PRO A 58 7.08 -0.62 0.42
N ALA A 59 6.42 -0.12 -0.63
CA ALA A 59 5.33 0.81 -0.45
C ALA A 59 4.09 0.43 -1.28
N ILE A 60 2.92 0.71 -0.72
CA ILE A 60 1.61 0.49 -1.35
C ILE A 60 0.91 1.85 -1.48
N LEU A 61 0.42 2.17 -2.69
CA LEU A 61 -0.58 3.19 -2.91
C LEU A 61 -1.95 2.51 -2.83
N ALA A 62 -2.72 2.80 -1.79
CA ALA A 62 -3.99 2.14 -1.51
C ALA A 62 -5.17 3.08 -1.75
N PHE A 63 -6.17 2.61 -2.48
CA PHE A 63 -7.38 3.39 -2.75
C PHE A 63 -8.59 2.84 -2.01
N GLY A 64 -9.41 3.74 -1.48
CA GLY A 64 -10.76 3.40 -0.99
C GLY A 64 -11.71 3.07 -2.13
N GLY A 65 -12.72 2.26 -1.87
CA GLY A 65 -13.84 2.07 -2.79
C GLY A 65 -14.86 3.22 -2.72
N GLY A 66 -15.95 3.10 -3.48
CA GLY A 66 -17.04 4.08 -3.48
C GLY A 66 -16.57 5.50 -3.82
N PRO A 67 -16.95 6.53 -3.05
CA PRO A 67 -16.64 7.92 -3.36
C PRO A 67 -15.19 8.34 -3.05
N GLN A 68 -14.33 7.42 -2.64
CA GLN A 68 -12.91 7.65 -2.36
C GLN A 68 -12.62 8.79 -1.36
N THR A 69 -13.51 8.99 -0.39
CA THR A 69 -13.38 9.98 0.70
C THR A 69 -12.45 9.50 1.81
N MET A 70 -12.11 10.36 2.77
CA MET A 70 -11.33 9.96 3.95
C MET A 70 -11.97 8.82 4.76
N ASN A 71 -13.31 8.73 4.80
CA ASN A 71 -13.99 7.60 5.44
C ASN A 71 -13.70 6.28 4.72
N THR A 72 -13.64 6.30 3.38
CA THR A 72 -13.30 5.09 2.60
C THR A 72 -11.81 4.77 2.67
N VAL A 73 -10.95 5.76 2.86
CA VAL A 73 -9.53 5.60 3.19
C VAL A 73 -9.39 4.85 4.53
N ASP A 74 -10.08 5.30 5.58
CA ASP A 74 -10.08 4.61 6.88
C ASP A 74 -10.61 3.18 6.76
N GLY A 75 -11.68 3.01 6.00
CA GLY A 75 -12.27 1.70 5.76
C GLY A 75 -11.29 0.71 5.13
N VAL A 76 -10.62 1.11 4.06
CA VAL A 76 -9.68 0.22 3.35
C VAL A 76 -8.41 -0.02 4.14
N LEU A 77 -7.88 0.99 4.83
CA LEU A 77 -6.70 0.82 5.68
C LEU A 77 -6.97 -0.17 6.81
N ASN A 78 -8.02 0.04 7.57
CA ASN A 78 -8.34 -0.82 8.72
C ASN A 78 -8.74 -2.24 8.31
N ARG A 79 -9.39 -2.39 7.16
CA ARG A 79 -9.89 -3.69 6.70
C ARG A 79 -8.84 -4.53 5.98
N ASN A 80 -8.01 -3.90 5.13
CA ASN A 80 -7.21 -4.62 4.14
C ASN A 80 -5.70 -4.41 4.27
N PHE A 81 -5.23 -3.30 4.86
CA PHE A 81 -3.80 -2.98 4.74
C PHE A 81 -3.07 -2.81 6.06
N ARG A 82 -3.64 -2.09 7.04
CA ARG A 82 -2.90 -1.58 8.19
C ARG A 82 -2.17 -2.68 8.96
N ALA A 83 -2.88 -3.70 9.43
CA ALA A 83 -2.30 -4.73 10.30
C ALA A 83 -1.13 -5.50 9.64
N GLU A 84 -1.29 -5.86 8.35
CA GLU A 84 -0.24 -6.58 7.64
C GLU A 84 0.93 -5.66 7.23
N ALA A 85 0.66 -4.39 6.90
CA ALA A 85 1.71 -3.41 6.60
C ALA A 85 2.60 -3.13 7.81
N GLU A 86 1.99 -2.91 8.98
CA GLU A 86 2.69 -2.73 10.25
C GLU A 86 3.60 -3.91 10.57
N LYS A 87 3.09 -5.13 10.37
CA LYS A 87 3.79 -6.39 10.65
C LYS A 87 4.89 -6.71 9.63
N ARG A 88 4.63 -6.50 8.33
CA ARG A 88 5.52 -6.91 7.24
C ARG A 88 6.51 -5.83 6.78
N GLY A 89 6.47 -4.65 7.38
CA GLY A 89 7.41 -3.59 7.07
C GLY A 89 7.06 -2.81 5.79
N TYR A 90 5.78 -2.60 5.50
CA TYR A 90 5.34 -1.79 4.35
C TYR A 90 4.92 -0.38 4.78
N ILE A 91 5.25 0.60 3.96
CA ILE A 91 4.60 1.92 4.01
C ILE A 91 3.32 1.82 3.18
N VAL A 92 2.18 2.28 3.73
CA VAL A 92 0.94 2.41 2.94
C VAL A 92 0.55 3.88 2.87
N VAL A 93 0.34 4.38 1.67
CA VAL A 93 -0.14 5.74 1.40
C VAL A 93 -1.53 5.63 0.80
N ALA A 94 -2.51 6.24 1.44
CA ALA A 94 -3.90 6.16 1.02
C ALA A 94 -4.50 7.57 0.88
N PRO A 95 -4.57 8.13 -0.34
CA PRO A 95 -5.19 9.43 -0.58
C PRO A 95 -6.71 9.33 -0.68
N ALA A 96 -7.39 10.41 -0.28
CA ALA A 96 -8.78 10.68 -0.65
C ALA A 96 -8.83 11.47 -1.96
N ALA A 97 -9.85 11.24 -2.75
CA ALA A 97 -10.09 11.97 -3.98
C ALA A 97 -10.32 13.46 -3.67
N PRO A 98 -9.60 14.35 -4.34
CA PRO A 98 -9.81 15.79 -4.16
C PRO A 98 -11.07 16.25 -4.87
N ASP A 99 -11.75 17.25 -4.31
CA ASP A 99 -12.88 17.92 -4.94
C ASP A 99 -14.04 16.98 -5.35
N ASP A 100 -14.17 15.84 -4.67
CA ASP A 100 -15.10 14.73 -4.98
C ASP A 100 -14.90 14.09 -6.38
N ASP A 101 -13.78 14.36 -7.04
CA ASP A 101 -13.40 13.81 -8.35
C ASP A 101 -12.69 12.44 -8.17
N LEU A 102 -13.28 11.38 -8.69
CA LEU A 102 -12.73 10.04 -8.58
C LEU A 102 -11.37 9.89 -9.29
N PHE A 103 -10.52 9.01 -8.76
CA PHE A 103 -9.16 8.78 -9.28
C PHE A 103 -9.07 8.04 -10.63
N PHE A 104 -10.18 7.68 -11.24
CA PHE A 104 -10.26 7.23 -12.63
C PHE A 104 -10.96 8.26 -13.54
N GLU A 105 -11.20 9.46 -13.01
CA GLU A 105 -11.73 10.64 -13.66
C GLU A 105 -10.71 11.80 -13.46
N GLU A 106 -11.19 13.03 -13.30
CA GLU A 106 -10.34 14.24 -13.16
C GLU A 106 -9.44 14.19 -11.90
N GLY A 107 -9.82 13.45 -10.86
CA GLY A 107 -9.00 13.25 -9.66
C GLY A 107 -7.63 12.63 -9.94
N ALA A 108 -7.47 11.93 -11.07
CA ALA A 108 -6.18 11.34 -11.45
C ALA A 108 -5.07 12.37 -11.75
N ARG A 109 -5.43 13.62 -12.03
CA ARG A 109 -4.48 14.71 -12.36
C ARG A 109 -3.38 14.94 -11.32
N ILE A 110 -3.65 14.56 -10.07
CA ILE A 110 -2.70 14.78 -8.96
C ILE A 110 -1.48 13.86 -9.00
N PHE A 111 -1.59 12.64 -9.60
CA PHE A 111 -0.65 11.55 -9.34
C PHE A 111 0.79 11.79 -9.81
N PRO A 112 1.11 12.43 -10.92
CA PRO A 112 2.51 12.68 -11.26
C PRO A 112 3.26 13.46 -10.17
N GLU A 113 2.62 14.48 -9.59
CA GLU A 113 3.21 15.31 -8.54
C GLU A 113 3.10 14.65 -7.17
N PHE A 114 1.96 14.02 -6.86
CA PHE A 114 1.75 13.35 -5.58
C PHE A 114 2.76 12.21 -5.36
N LEU A 115 2.97 11.36 -6.36
CA LEU A 115 3.92 10.25 -6.27
C LEU A 115 5.35 10.74 -6.05
N LYS A 116 5.78 11.78 -6.78
CA LYS A 116 7.10 12.41 -6.56
C LYS A 116 7.23 12.98 -5.16
N ALA A 117 6.19 13.62 -4.66
CA ALA A 117 6.18 14.21 -3.33
C ALA A 117 6.26 13.13 -2.22
N ILE A 118 5.56 12.00 -2.37
CA ILE A 118 5.67 10.88 -1.45
C ILE A 118 7.07 10.24 -1.50
N GLN A 119 7.69 10.09 -2.67
CA GLN A 119 9.07 9.61 -2.80
C GLN A 119 10.10 10.56 -2.19
N ALA A 120 9.82 11.85 -2.12
CA ALA A 120 10.66 12.82 -1.42
C ALA A 120 10.51 12.74 0.11
N ASP A 121 9.29 12.43 0.60
CA ASP A 121 9.01 12.34 2.02
C ASP A 121 9.47 10.99 2.63
N TYR A 122 9.48 9.90 1.83
CA TYR A 122 9.75 8.54 2.29
C TYR A 122 10.71 7.80 1.36
N LYS A 123 11.69 7.10 1.92
CA LYS A 123 12.57 6.22 1.15
C LYS A 123 11.84 4.96 0.71
N ILE A 124 11.44 4.91 -0.54
CA ILE A 124 10.69 3.80 -1.13
C ILE A 124 11.64 2.88 -1.88
N GLN A 125 11.53 1.58 -1.61
CA GLN A 125 12.37 0.56 -2.23
C GLN A 125 12.20 0.55 -3.75
N GLY A 126 13.29 0.73 -4.48
CA GLY A 126 13.28 0.77 -5.94
C GLY A 126 12.52 1.95 -6.54
N ASN A 127 12.10 2.93 -5.73
CA ASN A 127 11.27 4.07 -6.13
C ASN A 127 9.96 3.65 -6.83
N LYS A 128 9.40 2.50 -6.46
CA LYS A 128 8.17 1.97 -7.04
C LYS A 128 7.20 1.48 -5.97
N PHE A 129 5.93 1.62 -6.28
CA PHE A 129 4.82 1.22 -5.42
C PHE A 129 4.14 -0.05 -5.95
N HIS A 130 3.52 -0.80 -5.06
CA HIS A 130 2.33 -1.58 -5.38
C HIS A 130 1.13 -0.64 -5.38
N ILE A 131 0.16 -0.85 -6.28
CA ILE A 131 -1.06 -0.06 -6.28
C ILE A 131 -2.26 -1.01 -6.11
N ALA A 132 -3.18 -0.68 -5.19
CA ALA A 132 -4.25 -1.60 -4.85
C ALA A 132 -5.52 -0.91 -4.36
N GLY A 133 -6.68 -1.54 -4.62
CA GLY A 133 -7.95 -1.06 -4.06
C GLY A 133 -9.14 -1.95 -4.42
N PRO A 134 -10.26 -1.83 -3.66
CA PRO A 134 -11.52 -2.46 -3.97
C PRO A 134 -12.44 -1.55 -4.79
N SER A 135 -13.29 -2.12 -5.65
CA SER A 135 -14.36 -1.42 -6.36
C SER A 135 -13.83 -0.20 -7.14
N ASN A 136 -14.38 0.99 -6.95
CA ASN A 136 -13.83 2.21 -7.56
C ASN A 136 -12.33 2.40 -7.26
N GLY A 137 -11.84 1.91 -6.12
CA GLY A 137 -10.41 1.89 -5.81
C GLY A 137 -9.62 0.93 -6.69
N GLY A 138 -10.22 -0.19 -7.09
CA GLY A 138 -9.63 -1.13 -8.05
C GLY A 138 -9.60 -0.55 -9.47
N ILE A 139 -10.67 0.12 -9.89
CA ILE A 139 -10.72 0.86 -11.16
C ILE A 139 -9.65 1.96 -11.17
N ALA A 140 -9.56 2.74 -10.08
CA ALA A 140 -8.55 3.77 -9.92
C ALA A 140 -7.12 3.21 -9.98
N ALA A 141 -6.89 2.03 -9.37
CA ALA A 141 -5.58 1.38 -9.40
C ALA A 141 -5.13 1.06 -10.84
N PHE A 142 -6.02 0.51 -11.66
CA PHE A 142 -5.74 0.28 -13.08
C PHE A 142 -5.50 1.57 -13.85
N HIS A 143 -6.36 2.57 -13.66
CA HIS A 143 -6.28 3.85 -14.36
C HIS A 143 -4.97 4.60 -14.06
N VAL A 144 -4.66 4.76 -12.78
CA VAL A 144 -3.46 5.48 -12.32
C VAL A 144 -2.19 4.74 -12.71
N ALA A 145 -2.17 3.41 -12.62
CA ALA A 145 -1.04 2.60 -13.06
C ALA A 145 -0.78 2.71 -14.56
N ALA A 146 -1.83 2.67 -15.37
CA ALA A 146 -1.70 2.81 -16.82
C ALA A 146 -1.20 4.20 -17.26
N ALA A 147 -1.62 5.25 -16.55
CA ALA A 147 -1.18 6.63 -16.81
C ALA A 147 0.25 6.91 -16.31
N ASN A 148 0.74 6.16 -15.33
CA ASN A 148 2.01 6.40 -14.64
C ASN A 148 2.86 5.12 -14.47
N PRO A 149 3.07 4.32 -15.53
CA PRO A 149 3.59 2.95 -15.40
C PRO A 149 4.99 2.85 -14.79
N GLN A 150 5.79 3.92 -14.86
CA GLN A 150 7.14 3.98 -14.31
C GLN A 150 7.18 3.90 -12.76
N TYR A 151 6.07 4.20 -12.08
CA TYR A 151 6.00 4.24 -10.61
C TYR A 151 5.53 2.94 -9.98
N PHE A 152 5.09 1.94 -10.77
CA PHE A 152 4.42 0.77 -10.18
C PHE A 152 5.11 -0.55 -10.49
N LEU A 153 5.04 -1.48 -9.52
CA LEU A 153 5.48 -2.87 -9.61
C LEU A 153 4.30 -3.81 -9.90
N SER A 154 3.16 -3.55 -9.29
CA SER A 154 1.98 -4.38 -9.44
C SER A 154 0.69 -3.59 -9.33
N VAL A 155 -0.37 -4.11 -9.95
CA VAL A 155 -1.76 -3.67 -9.78
C VAL A 155 -2.55 -4.77 -9.11
N THR A 156 -3.27 -4.45 -8.02
CA THR A 156 -4.16 -5.39 -7.33
C THR A 156 -5.56 -4.82 -7.17
N ALA A 157 -6.56 -5.48 -7.75
CA ALA A 157 -7.96 -5.08 -7.65
C ALA A 157 -8.80 -6.18 -6.97
N PHE A 158 -9.67 -5.79 -6.00
CA PHE A 158 -10.46 -6.75 -5.23
C PHE A 158 -11.88 -6.25 -4.86
N PRO A 159 -12.83 -6.17 -5.88
CA PRO A 159 -12.65 -6.30 -7.32
C PRO A 159 -12.29 -4.96 -7.99
N GLY A 160 -12.06 -5.03 -9.29
CA GLY A 160 -11.83 -3.86 -10.13
C GLY A 160 -11.24 -4.25 -11.49
N TYR A 161 -11.44 -3.40 -12.45
CA TYR A 161 -11.01 -3.59 -13.86
C TYR A 161 -10.61 -2.24 -14.46
N MET A 162 -10.05 -2.25 -15.67
CA MET A 162 -9.67 -1.03 -16.36
C MET A 162 -10.89 -0.35 -16.98
N TRP A 163 -11.28 0.78 -16.40
CA TRP A 163 -12.36 1.59 -16.93
C TRP A 163 -12.01 2.10 -18.35
N GLN A 164 -12.95 1.90 -19.30
CA GLN A 164 -12.72 2.21 -20.72
C GLN A 164 -11.39 1.62 -21.20
N PRO A 165 -11.28 0.28 -21.26
CA PRO A 165 -10.05 -0.39 -21.62
C PRO A 165 -9.64 -0.04 -23.05
N SER A 166 -8.33 0.04 -23.28
CA SER A 166 -7.76 0.10 -24.61
C SER A 166 -6.48 -0.73 -24.65
N THR A 167 -6.12 -1.20 -25.84
CA THR A 167 -4.85 -1.93 -26.02
C THR A 167 -3.66 -1.15 -25.48
N ALA A 168 -3.62 0.17 -25.66
CA ALA A 168 -2.54 1.02 -25.17
C ALA A 168 -2.48 1.06 -23.63
N LYS A 169 -3.63 1.22 -22.95
CA LYS A 169 -3.70 1.23 -21.48
C LYS A 169 -3.28 -0.13 -20.90
N LEU A 170 -3.80 -1.24 -21.43
CA LEU A 170 -3.44 -2.57 -20.99
C LEU A 170 -1.95 -2.88 -21.26
N GLN A 171 -1.42 -2.42 -22.40
CA GLN A 171 -0.01 -2.58 -22.71
C GLN A 171 0.91 -1.78 -21.78
N ALA A 172 0.46 -0.61 -21.29
CA ALA A 172 1.23 0.20 -20.34
C ALA A 172 1.51 -0.55 -19.01
N ILE A 173 0.58 -1.40 -18.56
CA ILE A 173 0.72 -2.19 -17.33
C ILE A 173 1.27 -3.61 -17.58
N SER A 174 1.56 -4.00 -18.83
CA SER A 174 1.96 -5.38 -19.18
C SER A 174 3.28 -5.85 -18.56
N LYS A 175 4.09 -4.95 -18.04
CA LYS A 175 5.33 -5.27 -17.30
C LYS A 175 5.15 -5.36 -15.79
N MET A 176 3.95 -5.13 -15.29
CA MET A 176 3.59 -5.23 -13.87
C MET A 176 2.99 -6.61 -13.58
N CYS A 177 3.10 -7.07 -12.32
CA CYS A 177 2.23 -8.16 -11.88
C CYS A 177 0.81 -7.65 -11.68
N VAL A 178 -0.19 -8.40 -12.12
CA VAL A 178 -1.60 -8.02 -11.99
C VAL A 178 -2.34 -9.09 -11.21
N PHE A 179 -2.95 -8.71 -10.10
CA PHE A 179 -3.73 -9.59 -9.24
C PHE A 179 -5.16 -9.10 -9.16
N MET A 180 -6.10 -9.94 -9.59
CA MET A 180 -7.52 -9.59 -9.69
C MET A 180 -8.34 -10.62 -8.91
N TYR A 181 -9.16 -10.13 -7.99
CA TYR A 181 -10.05 -10.95 -7.17
C TYR A 181 -11.48 -10.46 -7.33
N VAL A 182 -12.43 -11.36 -7.58
CA VAL A 182 -13.84 -11.03 -7.68
C VAL A 182 -14.68 -12.04 -6.91
N GLY A 183 -15.74 -11.60 -6.27
CA GLY A 183 -16.67 -12.50 -5.57
C GLY A 183 -17.53 -13.29 -6.54
N GLU A 184 -17.74 -14.58 -6.30
CA GLU A 184 -18.64 -15.42 -7.10
C GLU A 184 -20.06 -14.85 -7.18
N LEU A 185 -20.50 -14.17 -6.11
CA LEU A 185 -21.81 -13.56 -5.97
C LEU A 185 -21.78 -12.02 -6.17
N ASP A 186 -20.79 -11.52 -6.90
CA ASP A 186 -20.69 -10.09 -7.18
C ASP A 186 -21.91 -9.59 -7.95
N GLN A 187 -22.71 -8.74 -7.32
CA GLN A 187 -23.95 -8.21 -7.89
C GLN A 187 -23.73 -7.26 -9.05
N TYR A 188 -22.54 -6.70 -9.22
CA TYR A 188 -22.17 -5.84 -10.37
C TYR A 188 -21.69 -6.63 -11.56
N ARG A 189 -21.43 -7.93 -11.39
CA ARG A 189 -21.06 -8.86 -12.46
C ARG A 189 -19.79 -8.47 -13.23
N TRP A 190 -18.78 -7.98 -12.52
CA TRP A 190 -17.49 -7.58 -13.11
C TRP A 190 -16.58 -8.75 -13.52
N HIS A 191 -17.11 -9.97 -13.50
CA HIS A 191 -16.36 -11.20 -13.81
C HIS A 191 -15.81 -11.22 -15.21
N ASP A 192 -16.64 -10.83 -16.19
CA ASP A 192 -16.30 -10.97 -17.60
C ASP A 192 -15.19 -9.97 -17.97
N GLU A 193 -15.34 -8.70 -17.60
CA GLU A 193 -14.34 -7.67 -17.84
C GLU A 193 -13.00 -8.01 -17.19
N MET A 194 -13.02 -8.43 -15.93
CA MET A 194 -11.80 -8.80 -15.19
C MET A 194 -11.11 -10.03 -15.78
N LYS A 195 -11.90 -11.01 -16.26
CA LYS A 195 -11.39 -12.22 -16.89
C LYS A 195 -10.74 -11.91 -18.24
N GLU A 196 -11.43 -11.16 -19.10
CA GLU A 196 -10.92 -10.76 -20.42
C GLU A 196 -9.61 -9.96 -20.32
N GLU A 197 -9.54 -9.03 -19.38
CA GLU A 197 -8.31 -8.27 -19.14
C GLU A 197 -7.15 -9.15 -18.66
N ALA A 198 -7.42 -10.07 -17.73
CA ALA A 198 -6.41 -11.01 -17.28
C ALA A 198 -5.91 -11.92 -18.41
N GLU A 199 -6.79 -12.38 -19.29
CA GLU A 199 -6.46 -13.18 -20.48
C GLU A 199 -5.62 -12.37 -21.48
N PHE A 200 -6.01 -11.12 -21.76
CA PHE A 200 -5.22 -10.23 -22.62
C PHE A 200 -3.81 -10.03 -22.09
N LEU A 201 -3.67 -9.73 -20.80
CA LEU A 201 -2.38 -9.50 -20.16
C LEU A 201 -1.50 -10.76 -20.18
N ARG A 202 -2.07 -11.94 -19.91
CA ARG A 202 -1.35 -13.22 -20.02
C ARG A 202 -0.85 -13.48 -21.43
N ALA A 203 -1.66 -13.16 -22.45
CA ALA A 203 -1.27 -13.30 -23.85
C ALA A 203 -0.10 -12.38 -24.24
N LYS A 204 0.17 -11.33 -23.44
CA LYS A 204 1.35 -10.44 -23.56
C LYS A 204 2.53 -10.85 -22.67
N GLY A 205 2.47 -12.00 -22.01
CA GLY A 205 3.52 -12.49 -21.13
C GLY A 205 3.50 -11.88 -19.72
N THR A 206 2.45 -11.15 -19.35
CA THR A 206 2.27 -10.58 -18.01
C THR A 206 1.92 -11.67 -17.00
N VAL A 207 2.48 -11.62 -15.80
CA VAL A 207 1.96 -12.39 -14.66
C VAL A 207 0.63 -11.78 -14.23
N ALA A 208 -0.47 -12.24 -14.81
CA ALA A 208 -1.83 -11.79 -14.49
C ALA A 208 -2.62 -12.94 -13.84
N ARG A 209 -3.03 -12.76 -12.59
CA ARG A 209 -3.82 -13.72 -11.84
C ARG A 209 -5.24 -13.20 -11.68
N TYR A 210 -6.21 -13.99 -12.11
CA TYR A 210 -7.63 -13.76 -11.91
C TYR A 210 -8.18 -14.86 -10.98
N THR A 211 -8.83 -14.48 -9.91
CA THR A 211 -9.32 -15.37 -8.87
C THR A 211 -10.79 -15.07 -8.56
N VAL A 212 -11.66 -16.07 -8.68
CA VAL A 212 -13.05 -15.99 -8.23
C VAL A 212 -13.12 -16.49 -6.80
N GLU A 213 -13.55 -15.63 -5.89
CA GLU A 213 -13.72 -15.91 -4.46
C GLU A 213 -15.08 -16.56 -4.20
N LYS A 214 -15.07 -17.85 -3.93
CA LYS A 214 -16.29 -18.67 -3.80
C LYS A 214 -17.19 -18.17 -2.66
N GLY A 215 -18.49 -18.02 -2.96
CA GLY A 215 -19.49 -17.56 -1.99
C GLY A 215 -19.34 -16.11 -1.55
N GLN A 216 -18.42 -15.32 -2.13
CA GLN A 216 -18.23 -13.93 -1.76
C GLN A 216 -19.05 -12.98 -2.63
N PRO A 217 -19.65 -11.92 -2.04
CA PRO A 217 -20.26 -10.83 -2.77
C PRO A 217 -19.19 -9.86 -3.30
N HIS A 218 -19.60 -8.67 -3.75
CA HIS A 218 -18.69 -7.60 -4.21
C HIS A 218 -17.63 -7.21 -3.16
N ARG A 219 -18.01 -7.17 -1.90
CA ARG A 219 -17.09 -6.90 -0.79
C ARG A 219 -16.48 -8.20 -0.28
N LEU A 220 -15.20 -8.42 -0.58
CA LEU A 220 -14.52 -9.67 -0.28
C LEU A 220 -14.03 -9.76 1.18
N ASP A 221 -14.66 -10.60 2.01
CA ASP A 221 -14.22 -10.88 3.37
C ASP A 221 -12.99 -11.82 3.39
N THR A 222 -12.81 -12.59 2.33
CA THR A 222 -11.64 -13.45 2.11
C THR A 222 -10.32 -12.69 1.90
N LEU A 223 -10.38 -11.35 1.79
CA LEU A 223 -9.21 -10.46 1.67
C LEU A 223 -9.20 -9.39 2.77
N ALA A 224 -9.86 -9.63 3.90
CA ALA A 224 -10.03 -8.67 4.98
C ALA A 224 -9.58 -9.20 6.33
N GLY A 225 -9.22 -8.32 7.26
CA GLY A 225 -8.75 -8.69 8.60
C GLY A 225 -7.54 -9.61 8.53
N ALA A 226 -7.59 -10.77 9.19
CA ALA A 226 -6.52 -11.76 9.14
C ALA A 226 -6.28 -12.34 7.73
N ASN A 227 -7.30 -12.35 6.87
CA ASN A 227 -7.19 -12.85 5.51
C ASN A 227 -6.52 -11.84 4.55
N ALA A 228 -6.32 -10.59 4.96
CA ALA A 228 -5.60 -9.57 4.19
C ALA A 228 -4.14 -9.97 3.89
N THR A 229 -3.60 -10.93 4.63
CA THR A 229 -2.28 -11.55 4.35
C THR A 229 -2.13 -11.96 2.88
N ARG A 230 -3.21 -12.43 2.23
CA ARG A 230 -3.22 -12.87 0.83
C ARG A 230 -2.92 -11.74 -0.17
N LEU A 231 -3.29 -10.49 0.16
CA LEU A 231 -2.92 -9.32 -0.66
C LEU A 231 -1.40 -9.10 -0.61
N PHE A 232 -0.83 -9.19 0.59
CA PHE A 232 0.60 -9.00 0.80
C PHE A 232 1.43 -10.15 0.23
N ASP A 233 0.93 -11.38 0.26
CA ASP A 233 1.58 -12.51 -0.40
C ASP A 233 1.70 -12.25 -1.92
N GLY A 234 0.66 -11.64 -2.55
CA GLY A 234 0.73 -11.18 -3.93
C GLY A 234 1.79 -10.11 -4.16
N PHE A 235 1.94 -9.13 -3.24
CA PHE A 235 3.01 -8.13 -3.35
C PHE A 235 4.40 -8.75 -3.23
N GLU A 236 4.59 -9.72 -2.33
CA GLU A 236 5.85 -10.45 -2.19
C GLU A 236 6.22 -11.26 -3.44
N GLU A 237 5.24 -11.81 -4.16
CA GLU A 237 5.46 -12.56 -5.40
C GLU A 237 6.12 -11.71 -6.50
N THR A 238 5.93 -10.38 -6.49
CA THR A 238 6.57 -9.49 -7.48
C THR A 238 8.09 -9.54 -7.44
N LYS A 239 8.70 -9.98 -6.34
CA LYS A 239 10.14 -10.20 -6.21
C LYS A 239 10.68 -11.28 -7.15
N GLN A 240 9.80 -12.17 -7.64
CA GLN A 240 10.15 -13.23 -8.60
C GLN A 240 10.08 -12.76 -10.07
N GLY A 241 9.68 -11.50 -10.29
CA GLY A 241 9.46 -10.92 -11.61
C GLY A 241 8.01 -11.01 -12.09
N CYS A 242 7.63 -10.08 -12.95
CA CYS A 242 6.25 -9.91 -13.43
C CYS A 242 6.06 -10.24 -14.93
N SER A 243 7.07 -10.75 -15.61
CA SER A 243 7.03 -11.23 -17.00
C SER A 243 7.48 -12.68 -17.09
N ARG A 244 6.86 -13.43 -17.97
CA ARG A 244 7.24 -14.81 -18.29
C ARG A 244 7.76 -14.92 -19.70
#